data_52cda6ab26db75802cd3db6cb680af56
#
_entry.id   52cda6ab26db75802cd3db6cb680af56
#
_cell.length_a   1.000
_cell.length_b   1.000
_cell.length_c   1.000
_cell.angle_alpha   90.00
_cell.angle_beta   90.00
_cell.angle_gamma   90.00
#
_symmetry.space_group_name_H-M   'P 1'
#
loop_
_entity.id
_entity.type
_entity.pdbx_description
1 polymer ?
#
loop_
_entity_poly.entity_id
_entity_poly.type
_entity_poly.pdbx_seq_one_letter_code
_entity_poly.pdbx_strand_id
1 'polypeptide(L)'
;MVVVLAALMLWNEPNNLSHWNFALDPEWRGFAAMTCAAAARVRAVRPELPLVLGGISPIDVGFIRLLASYGVLAAVDRVAVHGFPLDWNHWPLADWPRKIAEIEQVANLPVWVSEAGASSFGADEIQLFGLRATARLLRGRVERLYWYSLLDLPPQWEATTRHRESEGSAYYRHYYMGLIRADGTPKPACAEFPRELGICQWFHFEDPRLEAAVDWLQRLGVQHVRTGLSWADWYRPGAEAWFDRQMQALRPFQVTLTLCYTPTALGVEPHYASPPRPEGQAEFARFAAWAAQRYAPVAPALGSLRALEPVR
;
A
#
# COMPACT_ATOMS: atom_id res chain seq x y z
N MET A 1 20.59 -9.98 9.64
CA MET A 1 20.48 -8.80 8.76
C MET A 1 19.03 -8.40 8.75
N VAL A 2 18.70 -7.22 9.24
CA VAL A 2 17.34 -6.77 9.50
C VAL A 2 16.69 -6.33 8.19
N VAL A 3 15.41 -6.69 7.99
CA VAL A 3 14.57 -6.14 6.91
C VAL A 3 14.45 -4.63 7.12
N VAL A 4 14.56 -3.84 6.05
CA VAL A 4 14.37 -2.39 6.15
C VAL A 4 12.89 -2.07 5.88
N LEU A 5 12.05 -2.18 6.91
CA LEU A 5 10.70 -1.63 6.87
C LEU A 5 10.82 -0.09 6.86
N ALA A 6 10.53 0.51 5.71
CA ALA A 6 10.66 1.95 5.50
C ALA A 6 9.44 2.73 6.01
N ALA A 7 8.27 2.12 5.98
CA ALA A 7 7.02 2.69 6.49
C ALA A 7 5.96 1.61 6.71
N LEU A 8 5.03 1.89 7.62
CA LEU A 8 3.85 1.06 7.85
C LEU A 8 2.60 1.82 7.37
N MET A 9 1.85 1.23 6.45
CA MET A 9 0.62 1.78 5.93
C MET A 9 -0.57 1.14 6.66
N LEU A 10 -1.38 2.00 7.29
CA LEU A 10 -2.57 1.59 8.02
C LEU A 10 -3.77 1.56 7.08
N TRP A 11 -4.20 0.36 6.75
CA TRP A 11 -5.27 0.02 5.83
C TRP A 11 -4.95 0.26 4.35
N ASN A 12 -5.92 -0.08 3.48
CA ASN A 12 -5.93 0.11 2.04
C ASN A 12 -7.32 0.56 1.59
N GLU A 13 -7.40 1.63 0.81
CA GLU A 13 -8.63 2.16 0.19
C GLU A 13 -9.86 2.21 1.14
N PRO A 14 -9.78 2.91 2.28
CA PRO A 14 -10.86 2.89 3.26
C PRO A 14 -12.17 3.53 2.77
N ASN A 15 -12.13 4.33 1.72
CA ASN A 15 -13.30 4.93 1.08
C ASN A 15 -13.78 4.15 -0.16
N ASN A 16 -13.32 2.89 -0.31
CA ASN A 16 -13.72 1.97 -1.35
C ASN A 16 -14.41 0.74 -0.73
N LEU A 17 -15.65 0.44 -1.16
CA LEU A 17 -16.47 -0.67 -0.63
C LEU A 17 -15.79 -2.04 -0.69
N SER A 18 -14.88 -2.25 -1.63
CA SER A 18 -14.14 -3.52 -1.73
C SER A 18 -13.11 -3.71 -0.61
N HIS A 19 -12.76 -2.64 0.13
CA HIS A 19 -11.76 -2.68 1.19
C HIS A 19 -12.30 -2.26 2.56
N TRP A 20 -13.38 -1.45 2.58
CA TRP A 20 -14.10 -1.06 3.78
C TRP A 20 -15.58 -0.90 3.47
N ASN A 21 -16.41 -1.78 4.02
CA ASN A 21 -17.85 -1.67 3.85
C ASN A 21 -18.41 -0.51 4.69
N PHE A 22 -18.32 0.69 4.14
CA PHE A 22 -18.79 1.89 4.81
C PHE A 22 -20.33 1.97 4.95
N ALA A 23 -21.09 1.06 4.34
CA ALA A 23 -22.51 0.93 4.66
C ALA A 23 -22.73 0.47 6.12
N LEU A 24 -21.74 -0.21 6.71
CA LEU A 24 -21.72 -0.63 8.11
C LEU A 24 -21.02 0.37 9.04
N ASP A 25 -20.33 1.38 8.48
CA ASP A 25 -19.64 2.47 9.18
C ASP A 25 -19.77 3.77 8.37
N PRO A 26 -21.00 4.30 8.17
CA PRO A 26 -21.28 5.34 7.18
C PRO A 26 -20.58 6.68 7.47
N GLU A 27 -20.15 6.91 8.70
CA GLU A 27 -19.38 8.09 9.10
C GLU A 27 -17.88 7.78 9.29
N TRP A 28 -17.39 6.57 8.96
CA TRP A 28 -16.01 6.13 9.18
C TRP A 28 -15.48 6.33 10.60
N ARG A 29 -16.35 6.38 11.63
CA ARG A 29 -15.93 6.51 13.04
C ARG A 29 -15.19 5.27 13.53
N GLY A 30 -15.64 4.08 13.12
CA GLY A 30 -14.98 2.81 13.41
C GLY A 30 -13.59 2.75 12.75
N PHE A 31 -13.48 3.18 11.49
CA PHE A 31 -12.21 3.29 10.78
C PHE A 31 -11.24 4.25 11.49
N ALA A 32 -11.72 5.44 11.86
CA ALA A 32 -10.91 6.45 12.53
C ALA A 32 -10.40 5.96 13.90
N ALA A 33 -11.28 5.37 14.70
CA ALA A 33 -10.91 4.82 16.01
C ALA A 33 -9.87 3.71 15.89
N MET A 34 -10.08 2.76 14.96
CA MET A 34 -9.14 1.67 14.68
C MET A 34 -7.76 2.20 14.24
N THR A 35 -7.74 3.16 13.31
CA THR A 35 -6.50 3.74 12.77
C THR A 35 -5.72 4.49 13.86
N CYS A 36 -6.38 5.31 14.66
CA CYS A 36 -5.75 6.02 15.78
C CYS A 36 -5.22 5.05 16.83
N ALA A 37 -5.96 4.00 17.19
CA ALA A 37 -5.52 2.98 18.13
C ALA A 37 -4.29 2.22 17.60
N ALA A 38 -4.29 1.84 16.32
CA ALA A 38 -3.16 1.18 15.68
C ALA A 38 -1.92 2.09 15.66
N ALA A 39 -2.08 3.36 15.27
CA ALA A 39 -1.00 4.33 15.27
C ALA A 39 -0.39 4.50 16.67
N ALA A 40 -1.22 4.68 17.70
CA ALA A 40 -0.75 4.81 19.09
C ALA A 40 0.04 3.57 19.55
N ARG A 41 -0.40 2.36 19.22
CA ARG A 41 0.28 1.12 19.58
C ARG A 41 1.60 0.96 18.82
N VAL A 42 1.66 1.33 17.54
CA VAL A 42 2.91 1.30 16.77
C VAL A 42 3.89 2.32 17.32
N ARG A 43 3.46 3.56 17.62
CA ARG A 43 4.32 4.58 18.22
C ARG A 43 4.90 4.16 19.57
N ALA A 44 4.15 3.41 20.37
CA ALA A 44 4.63 2.89 21.65
C ALA A 44 5.79 1.89 21.51
N VAL A 45 5.90 1.20 20.38
CA VAL A 45 6.91 0.14 20.17
C VAL A 45 7.98 0.54 19.15
N ARG A 46 7.67 1.42 18.22
CA ARG A 46 8.55 1.94 17.15
C ARG A 46 8.22 3.40 16.87
N PRO A 47 8.60 4.34 17.72
CA PRO A 47 8.22 5.76 17.62
C PRO A 47 8.68 6.40 16.30
N GLU A 48 9.83 5.97 15.76
CA GLU A 48 10.44 6.53 14.56
C GLU A 48 9.91 5.93 13.25
N LEU A 49 9.09 4.85 13.31
CA LEU A 49 8.58 4.22 12.10
C LEU A 49 7.54 5.13 11.43
N PRO A 50 7.76 5.57 10.16
CA PRO A 50 6.79 6.37 9.46
C PRO A 50 5.45 5.63 9.29
N LEU A 51 4.36 6.30 9.65
CA LEU A 51 2.99 5.82 9.49
C LEU A 51 2.32 6.52 8.31
N VAL A 52 1.69 5.75 7.45
CA VAL A 52 1.01 6.23 6.26
C VAL A 52 -0.48 5.88 6.36
N LEU A 53 -1.34 6.87 6.17
CA LEU A 53 -2.77 6.62 5.98
C LEU A 53 -2.96 6.02 4.59
N GLY A 54 -3.52 4.80 4.52
CA GLY A 54 -3.48 3.98 3.32
C GLY A 54 -4.42 4.37 2.20
N GLY A 55 -3.85 4.60 1.04
CA GLY A 55 -4.35 4.57 -0.32
C GLY A 55 -5.79 5.05 -0.56
N ILE A 56 -6.07 6.35 -0.45
CA ILE A 56 -7.42 6.89 -0.67
C ILE A 56 -7.82 6.68 -2.14
N SER A 57 -8.91 5.96 -2.39
CA SER A 57 -9.44 5.65 -3.73
C SER A 57 -10.97 5.51 -3.72
N PRO A 58 -11.71 6.34 -4.49
CA PRO A 58 -11.22 7.44 -5.31
C PRO A 58 -10.54 8.55 -4.50
N ILE A 59 -9.69 9.38 -5.14
CA ILE A 59 -9.08 10.55 -4.50
C ILE A 59 -10.20 11.52 -4.10
N ASP A 60 -10.39 11.69 -2.79
CA ASP A 60 -11.50 12.45 -2.21
C ASP A 60 -11.02 13.38 -1.08
N VAL A 61 -11.05 14.68 -1.38
CA VAL A 61 -10.70 15.75 -0.43
C VAL A 61 -11.69 15.82 0.74
N GLY A 62 -12.97 15.54 0.49
CA GLY A 62 -14.02 15.52 1.52
C GLY A 62 -13.76 14.43 2.55
N PHE A 63 -13.36 13.25 2.09
CA PHE A 63 -12.98 12.15 2.95
C PHE A 63 -11.76 12.48 3.84
N ILE A 64 -10.74 13.14 3.27
CA ILE A 64 -9.58 13.60 4.05
C ILE A 64 -9.99 14.60 5.14
N ARG A 65 -10.89 15.56 4.82
CA ARG A 65 -11.43 16.51 5.83
C ARG A 65 -12.18 15.79 6.94
N LEU A 66 -12.98 14.78 6.57
CA LEU A 66 -13.70 13.97 7.56
C LEU A 66 -12.72 13.28 8.51
N LEU A 67 -11.70 12.60 8.00
CA LEU A 67 -10.68 11.92 8.80
C LEU A 67 -9.86 12.91 9.65
N ALA A 68 -9.59 14.11 9.13
CA ALA A 68 -8.96 15.19 9.89
C ALA A 68 -9.80 15.59 11.12
N SER A 69 -11.13 15.69 10.95
CA SER A 69 -12.04 16.03 12.06
C SER A 69 -12.07 14.98 13.17
N TYR A 70 -11.69 13.74 12.87
CA TYR A 70 -11.55 12.64 13.83
C TYR A 70 -10.14 12.49 14.42
N GLY A 71 -9.20 13.37 14.04
CA GLY A 71 -7.82 13.32 14.54
C GLY A 71 -6.91 12.31 13.85
N VAL A 72 -7.38 11.61 12.81
CA VAL A 72 -6.58 10.58 12.11
C VAL A 72 -5.30 11.16 11.52
N LEU A 73 -5.36 12.37 10.95
CA LEU A 73 -4.19 12.99 10.32
C LEU A 73 -3.11 13.37 11.33
N ALA A 74 -3.47 13.62 12.59
CA ALA A 74 -2.50 13.86 13.67
C ALA A 74 -1.80 12.58 14.13
N ALA A 75 -2.33 11.41 13.80
CA ALA A 75 -1.79 10.11 14.18
C ALA A 75 -0.82 9.51 13.15
N VAL A 76 -0.76 10.07 11.94
CA VAL A 76 0.06 9.58 10.81
C VAL A 76 1.03 10.65 10.32
N ASP A 77 2.04 10.24 9.57
CA ASP A 77 3.07 11.15 9.04
C ASP A 77 2.83 11.50 7.57
N ARG A 78 2.08 10.68 6.84
CA ARG A 78 1.81 10.82 5.41
C ARG A 78 0.40 10.35 5.06
N VAL A 79 -0.10 10.89 3.97
CA VAL A 79 -1.34 10.41 3.34
C VAL A 79 -0.98 9.76 2.01
N ALA A 80 -1.57 8.62 1.71
CA ALA A 80 -1.41 7.99 0.40
C ALA A 80 -2.72 8.03 -0.40
N VAL A 81 -2.56 8.11 -1.73
CA VAL A 81 -3.68 8.07 -2.68
C VAL A 81 -3.40 7.04 -3.77
N HIS A 82 -4.48 6.55 -4.40
CA HIS A 82 -4.41 5.69 -5.58
C HIS A 82 -5.07 6.36 -6.78
N GLY A 83 -4.58 6.05 -7.99
CA GLY A 83 -5.19 6.57 -9.20
C GLY A 83 -4.90 5.74 -10.44
N PHE A 84 -5.98 5.41 -11.15
CA PHE A 84 -6.00 4.62 -12.37
C PHE A 84 -6.84 5.33 -13.45
N PRO A 85 -6.39 6.52 -13.90
CA PRO A 85 -7.21 7.39 -14.77
C PRO A 85 -7.52 6.79 -16.12
N LEU A 86 -6.67 5.90 -16.65
CA LEU A 86 -6.88 5.24 -17.93
C LEU A 86 -7.74 3.96 -17.83
N ASP A 87 -8.06 3.52 -16.62
CA ASP A 87 -8.77 2.27 -16.39
C ASP A 87 -10.17 2.51 -15.79
N TRP A 88 -10.32 2.69 -14.49
CA TRP A 88 -11.62 2.77 -13.82
C TRP A 88 -11.91 4.11 -13.13
N ASN A 89 -10.94 4.99 -12.97
CA ASN A 89 -11.22 6.29 -12.36
C ASN A 89 -11.74 7.36 -13.35
N HIS A 90 -11.48 7.22 -14.66
CA HIS A 90 -12.04 8.03 -15.75
C HIS A 90 -11.88 9.55 -15.58
N TRP A 91 -10.78 10.04 -15.04
CA TRP A 91 -10.42 11.46 -15.02
C TRP A 91 -9.20 11.73 -15.91
N PRO A 92 -9.04 12.97 -16.41
CA PRO A 92 -7.90 13.31 -17.28
C PRO A 92 -6.56 13.04 -16.58
N LEU A 93 -5.66 12.29 -17.21
CA LEU A 93 -4.35 11.96 -16.65
C LEU A 93 -3.55 13.21 -16.26
N ALA A 94 -3.76 14.33 -16.98
CA ALA A 94 -3.17 15.64 -16.69
C ALA A 94 -3.62 16.23 -15.33
N ASP A 95 -4.69 15.71 -14.72
CA ASP A 95 -5.20 16.17 -13.42
C ASP A 95 -4.37 15.69 -12.23
N TRP A 96 -3.45 14.75 -12.41
CA TRP A 96 -2.61 14.25 -11.33
C TRP A 96 -2.03 15.35 -10.43
N PRO A 97 -1.31 16.38 -10.97
CA PRO A 97 -0.72 17.42 -10.13
C PRO A 97 -1.73 18.19 -9.29
N ARG A 98 -2.90 18.50 -9.87
CA ARG A 98 -3.97 19.21 -9.19
C ARG A 98 -4.54 18.38 -8.04
N LYS A 99 -4.83 17.08 -8.30
CA LYS A 99 -5.38 16.17 -7.29
C LYS A 99 -4.43 15.99 -6.11
N ILE A 100 -3.12 15.87 -6.36
CA ILE A 100 -2.12 15.80 -5.28
C ILE A 100 -2.12 17.09 -4.47
N ALA A 101 -2.05 18.24 -5.11
CA ALA A 101 -2.03 19.54 -4.43
C ALA A 101 -3.29 19.78 -3.56
N GLU A 102 -4.46 19.35 -4.03
CA GLU A 102 -5.72 19.45 -3.26
C GLU A 102 -5.67 18.61 -1.97
N ILE A 103 -5.09 17.40 -2.04
CA ILE A 103 -4.92 16.56 -0.84
C ILE A 103 -3.88 17.14 0.10
N GLU A 104 -2.72 17.57 -0.40
CA GLU A 104 -1.66 18.20 0.41
C GLU A 104 -2.17 19.42 1.17
N GLN A 105 -2.93 20.29 0.47
CA GLN A 105 -3.50 21.50 1.07
C GLN A 105 -4.44 21.18 2.26
N VAL A 106 -5.21 20.11 2.16
CA VAL A 106 -6.17 19.74 3.21
C VAL A 106 -5.51 18.90 4.31
N ALA A 107 -4.64 17.97 3.93
CA ALA A 107 -3.98 17.10 4.89
C ALA A 107 -2.88 17.81 5.68
N ASN A 108 -2.24 18.82 5.10
CA ASN A 108 -1.01 19.45 5.60
C ASN A 108 0.09 18.41 5.94
N LEU A 109 0.15 17.36 5.14
CA LEU A 109 1.09 16.24 5.24
C LEU A 109 1.60 15.90 3.84
N PRO A 110 2.83 15.35 3.72
CA PRO A 110 3.33 14.84 2.45
C PRO A 110 2.40 13.77 1.87
N VAL A 111 2.21 13.81 0.55
CA VAL A 111 1.36 12.85 -0.16
C VAL A 111 2.23 11.83 -0.91
N TRP A 112 1.88 10.57 -0.75
CA TRP A 112 2.40 9.46 -1.55
C TRP A 112 1.35 9.00 -2.57
N VAL A 113 1.80 8.58 -3.74
CA VAL A 113 0.98 7.79 -4.65
C VAL A 113 1.38 6.34 -4.46
N SER A 114 0.61 5.63 -3.64
CA SER A 114 0.93 4.25 -3.27
C SER A 114 0.44 3.21 -4.27
N GLU A 115 -0.45 3.61 -5.18
CA GLU A 115 -0.76 2.88 -6.40
C GLU A 115 -1.11 3.85 -7.53
N ALA A 116 -0.40 3.70 -8.64
CA ALA A 116 -0.76 4.25 -9.93
C ALA A 116 -0.46 3.20 -10.99
N GLY A 117 -1.29 3.10 -12.00
CA GLY A 117 -1.11 2.08 -13.03
C GLY A 117 -1.88 2.39 -14.29
N ALA A 118 -1.62 1.57 -15.29
CA ALA A 118 -2.41 1.45 -16.50
C ALA A 118 -2.36 -0.01 -16.95
N SER A 119 -3.52 -0.53 -17.32
CA SER A 119 -3.63 -1.90 -17.85
C SER A 119 -3.13 -1.96 -19.28
N SER A 120 -2.49 -3.08 -19.64
CA SER A 120 -2.19 -3.42 -21.03
C SER A 120 -3.33 -4.15 -21.73
N PHE A 121 -4.51 -4.21 -21.13
CA PHE A 121 -5.68 -4.82 -21.73
C PHE A 121 -6.02 -4.14 -23.07
N GLY A 122 -5.96 -4.92 -24.14
CA GLY A 122 -6.16 -4.45 -25.52
C GLY A 122 -4.89 -3.99 -26.25
N ALA A 123 -3.93 -3.34 -25.57
CA ALA A 123 -2.64 -2.95 -26.16
C ALA A 123 -1.59 -2.60 -25.10
N ASP A 124 -0.38 -3.14 -25.27
CA ASP A 124 0.76 -2.85 -24.38
C ASP A 124 1.16 -1.36 -24.39
N GLU A 125 0.95 -0.68 -25.50
CA GLU A 125 1.24 0.75 -25.70
C GLU A 125 0.46 1.65 -24.76
N ILE A 126 -0.74 1.25 -24.36
CA ILE A 126 -1.55 1.98 -23.37
C ILE A 126 -0.85 1.99 -22.02
N GLN A 127 -0.33 0.84 -21.58
CA GLN A 127 0.43 0.74 -20.34
C GLN A 127 1.71 1.58 -20.40
N LEU A 128 2.46 1.46 -21.50
CA LEU A 128 3.69 2.22 -21.69
C LEU A 128 3.44 3.74 -21.70
N PHE A 129 2.40 4.20 -22.40
CA PHE A 129 1.98 5.59 -22.38
C PHE A 129 1.60 6.04 -20.96
N GLY A 130 0.79 5.26 -20.26
CA GLY A 130 0.37 5.53 -18.88
C GLY A 130 1.55 5.65 -17.93
N LEU A 131 2.52 4.74 -18.00
CA LEU A 131 3.74 4.77 -17.20
C LEU A 131 4.55 6.07 -17.44
N ARG A 132 4.88 6.35 -18.70
CA ARG A 132 5.64 7.54 -19.08
C ARG A 132 4.96 8.84 -18.64
N ALA A 133 3.66 8.95 -18.89
CA ALA A 133 2.90 10.14 -18.58
C ALA A 133 2.75 10.35 -17.07
N THR A 134 2.40 9.31 -16.31
CA THR A 134 2.26 9.38 -14.84
C THR A 134 3.61 9.72 -14.19
N ALA A 135 4.69 9.02 -14.57
CA ALA A 135 6.03 9.31 -14.05
C ALA A 135 6.45 10.77 -14.30
N ARG A 136 6.21 11.30 -15.51
CA ARG A 136 6.53 12.69 -15.87
C ARG A 136 5.71 13.69 -15.05
N LEU A 137 4.39 13.45 -14.89
CA LEU A 137 3.48 14.38 -14.20
C LEU A 137 3.74 14.45 -12.70
N LEU A 138 4.17 13.34 -12.08
CA LEU A 138 4.37 13.23 -10.64
C LEU A 138 5.83 13.38 -10.19
N ARG A 139 6.80 13.42 -11.14
CA ARG A 139 8.21 13.62 -10.81
C ARG A 139 8.44 14.89 -10.00
N GLY A 140 9.03 14.74 -8.80
CA GLY A 140 9.32 15.87 -7.90
C GLY A 140 8.08 16.49 -7.22
N ARG A 141 6.90 15.88 -7.37
CA ARG A 141 5.65 16.34 -6.75
C ARG A 141 5.19 15.48 -5.59
N VAL A 142 5.65 14.25 -5.53
CA VAL A 142 5.35 13.31 -4.46
C VAL A 142 6.64 12.69 -3.92
N GLU A 143 6.67 12.36 -2.63
CA GLU A 143 7.84 11.71 -2.04
C GLU A 143 8.01 10.27 -2.53
N ARG A 144 6.90 9.58 -2.85
CA ARG A 144 6.86 8.19 -3.31
C ARG A 144 5.77 8.02 -4.37
N LEU A 145 6.14 7.31 -5.43
CA LEU A 145 5.23 6.83 -6.46
C LEU A 145 5.48 5.33 -6.67
N TYR A 146 4.46 4.51 -6.42
CA TYR A 146 4.49 3.08 -6.65
C TYR A 146 3.64 2.71 -7.84
N TRP A 147 4.23 1.98 -8.79
CA TRP A 147 3.51 1.45 -9.93
C TRP A 147 2.81 0.13 -9.58
N TYR A 148 1.54 0.04 -9.90
CA TYR A 148 0.74 -1.16 -9.75
C TYR A 148 0.56 -1.81 -11.14
N SER A 149 1.15 -2.99 -11.43
CA SER A 149 1.88 -3.83 -10.51
C SER A 149 3.11 -4.45 -11.20
N LEU A 150 3.81 -5.36 -10.52
CA LEU A 150 4.91 -6.11 -11.13
C LEU A 150 4.41 -7.24 -12.03
N LEU A 151 3.52 -8.09 -11.49
CA LEU A 151 3.06 -9.31 -12.14
C LEU A 151 1.58 -9.19 -12.53
N ASP A 152 1.25 -9.67 -13.73
CA ASP A 152 -0.14 -9.89 -14.09
C ASP A 152 -0.80 -10.91 -13.15
N LEU A 153 -2.10 -10.79 -12.95
CA LEU A 153 -2.85 -11.80 -12.21
C LEU A 153 -2.92 -13.08 -13.05
N PRO A 154 -2.73 -14.25 -12.43
CA PRO A 154 -2.95 -15.52 -13.10
C PRO A 154 -4.42 -15.64 -13.57
N PRO A 155 -4.67 -16.20 -14.77
CA PRO A 155 -6.04 -16.27 -15.32
C PRO A 155 -7.04 -17.03 -14.45
N GLN A 156 -6.55 -17.95 -13.60
CA GLN A 156 -7.37 -18.73 -12.67
C GLN A 156 -7.78 -17.97 -11.41
N TRP A 157 -7.23 -16.79 -11.17
CA TRP A 157 -7.55 -15.98 -10.00
C TRP A 157 -8.71 -15.05 -10.30
N GLU A 158 -9.63 -14.97 -9.36
CA GLU A 158 -10.72 -14.03 -9.43
C GLU A 158 -10.21 -12.64 -9.01
N ALA A 159 -10.47 -11.62 -9.83
CA ALA A 159 -10.21 -10.25 -9.45
C ALA A 159 -11.17 -9.84 -8.33
N THR A 160 -10.62 -9.28 -7.25
CA THR A 160 -11.34 -9.11 -5.98
C THR A 160 -12.20 -7.85 -5.90
N THR A 161 -12.23 -6.99 -6.93
CA THR A 161 -13.10 -5.81 -6.91
C THR A 161 -14.58 -6.21 -7.05
N ARG A 162 -15.43 -5.58 -6.23
CA ARG A 162 -16.88 -5.81 -6.18
C ARG A 162 -17.68 -4.54 -6.50
N HIS A 163 -17.07 -3.62 -7.25
CA HIS A 163 -17.65 -2.35 -7.65
C HIS A 163 -18.17 -2.34 -9.08
N ARG A 164 -18.94 -1.30 -9.42
CA ARG A 164 -19.27 -0.97 -10.80
C ARG A 164 -18.05 -0.81 -11.70
N GLU A 165 -16.96 -0.30 -11.15
CA GLU A 165 -15.68 -0.20 -11.84
C GLU A 165 -15.06 -1.54 -12.22
N SER A 166 -15.50 -2.64 -11.63
CA SER A 166 -15.14 -4.02 -12.01
C SER A 166 -16.06 -4.66 -13.02
N GLU A 167 -17.06 -3.95 -13.52
CA GLU A 167 -17.97 -4.45 -14.57
C GLU A 167 -17.35 -4.31 -15.96
N GLY A 168 -17.72 -5.22 -16.87
CA GLY A 168 -17.28 -5.19 -18.25
C GLY A 168 -15.77 -5.22 -18.41
N SER A 169 -15.21 -4.32 -19.21
CA SER A 169 -13.77 -4.27 -19.49
C SER A 169 -12.93 -3.90 -18.27
N ALA A 170 -13.49 -3.19 -17.29
CA ALA A 170 -12.77 -2.81 -16.08
C ALA A 170 -12.37 -4.03 -15.25
N TYR A 171 -13.25 -5.05 -15.15
CA TYR A 171 -12.93 -6.32 -14.51
C TYR A 171 -11.72 -7.00 -15.16
N TYR A 172 -11.72 -7.12 -16.49
CA TYR A 172 -10.63 -7.76 -17.22
C TYR A 172 -9.32 -6.98 -17.16
N ARG A 173 -9.37 -5.65 -17.02
CA ARG A 173 -8.18 -4.80 -16.92
C ARG A 173 -7.32 -5.14 -15.72
N HIS A 174 -7.90 -5.60 -14.61
CA HIS A 174 -7.15 -6.02 -13.41
C HIS A 174 -6.13 -7.14 -13.69
N TYR A 175 -6.42 -8.02 -14.65
CA TYR A 175 -5.53 -9.13 -14.98
C TYR A 175 -4.25 -8.68 -15.70
N TYR A 176 -4.25 -7.48 -16.29
CA TYR A 176 -3.17 -6.99 -17.17
C TYR A 176 -2.45 -5.76 -16.62
N MET A 177 -2.45 -5.55 -15.31
CA MET A 177 -1.79 -4.42 -14.67
C MET A 177 -0.28 -4.60 -14.50
N GLY A 178 0.20 -5.85 -14.53
CA GLY A 178 1.62 -6.18 -14.33
C GLY A 178 2.53 -5.67 -15.43
N LEU A 179 3.80 -5.44 -15.09
CA LEU A 179 4.89 -5.22 -16.06
C LEU A 179 5.35 -6.54 -16.70
N ILE A 180 5.11 -7.66 -16.01
CA ILE A 180 5.46 -9.02 -16.40
C ILE A 180 4.15 -9.80 -16.57
N ARG A 181 4.01 -10.46 -17.71
CA ARG A 181 2.84 -11.30 -17.99
C ARG A 181 2.78 -12.53 -17.10
N ALA A 182 1.62 -13.16 -17.03
CA ALA A 182 1.42 -14.37 -16.25
C ALA A 182 2.31 -15.55 -16.68
N ASP A 183 2.80 -15.57 -17.94
CA ASP A 183 3.76 -16.53 -18.45
C ASP A 183 5.23 -16.18 -18.15
N GLY A 184 5.49 -15.08 -17.44
CA GLY A 184 6.81 -14.60 -17.08
C GLY A 184 7.48 -13.71 -18.13
N THR A 185 6.85 -13.42 -19.27
CA THR A 185 7.41 -12.54 -20.29
C THR A 185 7.24 -11.06 -19.95
N PRO A 186 8.30 -10.22 -20.14
CA PRO A 186 8.18 -8.79 -19.86
C PRO A 186 7.36 -8.08 -20.95
N LYS A 187 6.59 -7.07 -20.54
CA LYS A 187 5.92 -6.14 -21.44
C LYS A 187 6.85 -4.98 -21.82
N PRO A 188 6.56 -4.21 -22.89
CA PRO A 188 7.38 -3.05 -23.28
C PRO A 188 7.60 -2.03 -22.14
N ALA A 189 6.58 -1.80 -21.29
CA ALA A 189 6.69 -0.91 -20.14
C ALA A 189 7.75 -1.36 -19.12
N CYS A 190 8.06 -2.65 -19.04
CA CYS A 190 9.11 -3.19 -18.18
C CYS A 190 10.50 -2.68 -18.58
N ALA A 191 10.80 -2.61 -19.88
CA ALA A 191 12.10 -2.14 -20.40
C ALA A 191 12.35 -0.65 -20.14
N GLU A 192 11.28 0.12 -19.95
CA GLU A 192 11.34 1.58 -19.74
C GLU A 192 10.97 1.99 -18.31
N PHE A 193 10.92 1.04 -17.39
CA PHE A 193 10.53 1.32 -16.02
C PHE A 193 11.52 2.28 -15.34
N PRO A 194 11.10 3.45 -14.84
CA PRO A 194 11.99 4.42 -14.20
C PRO A 194 12.44 3.89 -12.83
N ARG A 195 13.75 3.82 -12.59
CA ARG A 195 14.33 3.26 -11.36
C ARG A 195 14.00 4.06 -10.08
N GLU A 196 13.62 5.32 -10.24
CA GLU A 196 13.18 6.18 -9.14
C GLU A 196 11.79 5.83 -8.62
N LEU A 197 11.00 5.06 -9.38
CA LEU A 197 9.69 4.59 -8.94
C LEU A 197 9.81 3.34 -8.07
N GLY A 198 8.87 3.21 -7.14
CA GLY A 198 8.62 1.96 -6.44
C GLY A 198 7.66 1.06 -7.22
N ILE A 199 7.57 -0.18 -6.80
CA ILE A 199 6.57 -1.13 -7.30
C ILE A 199 5.64 -1.54 -6.16
N CYS A 200 4.33 -1.52 -6.43
CA CYS A 200 3.32 -2.16 -5.61
C CYS A 200 3.11 -3.58 -6.13
N GLN A 201 3.39 -4.57 -5.27
CA GLN A 201 3.10 -5.97 -5.55
C GLN A 201 2.56 -6.64 -4.30
N TRP A 202 1.32 -7.11 -4.39
CA TRP A 202 0.72 -7.91 -3.34
C TRP A 202 1.05 -9.38 -3.54
N PHE A 203 1.40 -10.08 -2.46
CA PHE A 203 1.57 -11.53 -2.44
C PHE A 203 0.45 -12.16 -1.62
N HIS A 204 -0.23 -13.12 -2.21
CA HIS A 204 -1.22 -13.93 -1.49
C HIS A 204 -0.54 -14.88 -0.51
N PHE A 205 -1.32 -15.45 0.40
CA PHE A 205 -0.77 -16.41 1.35
C PHE A 205 -0.12 -17.59 0.61
N GLU A 206 1.16 -17.84 0.91
CA GLU A 206 2.00 -18.85 0.25
C GLU A 206 2.12 -18.68 -1.27
N ASP A 207 2.13 -17.44 -1.76
CA ASP A 207 2.25 -17.15 -3.18
C ASP A 207 3.53 -17.76 -3.78
N PRO A 208 3.42 -18.69 -4.71
CA PRO A 208 4.57 -19.37 -5.31
C PRO A 208 5.41 -18.47 -6.21
N ARG A 209 4.92 -17.26 -6.54
CA ARG A 209 5.61 -16.31 -7.41
C ARG A 209 6.56 -15.38 -6.67
N LEU A 210 6.68 -15.49 -5.33
CA LEU A 210 7.46 -14.56 -4.51
C LEU A 210 8.91 -14.46 -4.98
N GLU A 211 9.60 -15.58 -5.18
CA GLU A 211 11.00 -15.60 -5.58
C GLU A 211 11.21 -15.03 -6.99
N ALA A 212 10.34 -15.40 -7.93
CA ALA A 212 10.38 -14.86 -9.29
C ALA A 212 10.11 -13.34 -9.31
N ALA A 213 9.22 -12.87 -8.45
CA ALA A 213 8.96 -11.43 -8.29
C ALA A 213 10.19 -10.70 -7.76
N VAL A 214 10.87 -11.25 -6.75
CA VAL A 214 12.11 -10.67 -6.20
C VAL A 214 13.20 -10.56 -7.28
N ASP A 215 13.38 -11.59 -8.08
CA ASP A 215 14.33 -11.56 -9.20
C ASP A 215 14.02 -10.44 -10.20
N TRP A 216 12.75 -10.26 -10.56
CA TRP A 216 12.34 -9.18 -11.45
C TRP A 216 12.54 -7.79 -10.82
N LEU A 217 12.21 -7.60 -9.54
CA LEU A 217 12.44 -6.34 -8.82
C LEU A 217 13.93 -5.97 -8.83
N GLN A 218 14.82 -6.94 -8.63
CA GLN A 218 16.26 -6.73 -8.67
C GLN A 218 16.75 -6.37 -10.10
N ARG A 219 16.26 -7.08 -11.12
CA ARG A 219 16.60 -6.79 -12.54
C ARG A 219 16.14 -5.39 -12.96
N LEU A 220 14.99 -4.94 -12.48
CA LEU A 220 14.48 -3.59 -12.71
C LEU A 220 15.27 -2.52 -11.95
N GLY A 221 16.09 -2.89 -10.97
CA GLY A 221 16.84 -1.97 -10.13
C GLY A 221 15.96 -1.17 -9.18
N VAL A 222 14.79 -1.71 -8.83
CA VAL A 222 13.84 -1.09 -7.90
C VAL A 222 14.44 -0.99 -6.50
N GLN A 223 14.25 0.14 -5.84
CA GLN A 223 14.69 0.33 -4.46
C GLN A 223 13.54 0.26 -3.46
N HIS A 224 12.33 0.59 -3.89
CA HIS A 224 11.15 0.71 -3.04
C HIS A 224 10.07 -0.28 -3.48
N VAL A 225 9.60 -1.09 -2.53
CA VAL A 225 8.52 -2.05 -2.75
C VAL A 225 7.39 -1.77 -1.77
N ARG A 226 6.18 -1.63 -2.27
CA ARG A 226 4.98 -1.67 -1.45
C ARG A 226 4.35 -3.05 -1.56
N THR A 227 4.10 -3.66 -0.43
CA THR A 227 3.40 -4.95 -0.33
C THR A 227 2.46 -4.93 0.86
N GLY A 228 1.81 -6.04 1.17
CA GLY A 228 0.90 -6.12 2.29
C GLY A 228 1.02 -7.41 3.08
N LEU A 229 0.56 -7.33 4.34
CA LEU A 229 0.21 -8.48 5.16
C LEU A 229 -1.28 -8.43 5.46
N SER A 230 -1.98 -9.49 5.10
CA SER A 230 -3.40 -9.64 5.40
C SER A 230 -3.59 -9.93 6.89
N TRP A 231 -4.29 -9.03 7.60
CA TRP A 231 -4.66 -9.29 8.99
C TRP A 231 -5.57 -10.53 9.12
N ALA A 232 -6.44 -10.76 8.13
CA ALA A 232 -7.25 -11.97 8.08
C ALA A 232 -6.41 -13.24 8.02
N ASP A 233 -5.29 -13.21 7.31
CA ASP A 233 -4.40 -14.36 7.20
C ASP A 233 -3.54 -14.58 8.46
N TRP A 234 -3.37 -13.58 9.32
CA TRP A 234 -2.56 -13.72 10.56
C TRP A 234 -3.03 -14.86 11.47
N TYR A 235 -4.31 -15.20 11.38
CA TYR A 235 -4.91 -16.29 12.17
C TYR A 235 -4.84 -17.67 11.48
N ARG A 236 -4.25 -17.73 10.29
CA ARG A 236 -4.08 -19.00 9.58
C ARG A 236 -2.89 -19.79 10.15
N PRO A 237 -2.95 -21.14 10.17
CA PRO A 237 -1.77 -21.95 10.45
C PRO A 237 -0.61 -21.58 9.51
N GLY A 238 0.59 -21.36 10.07
CA GLY A 238 1.77 -21.01 9.28
C GLY A 238 1.88 -19.54 8.88
N ALA A 239 0.95 -18.67 9.27
CA ALA A 239 0.92 -17.25 8.86
C ALA A 239 2.21 -16.51 9.18
N GLU A 240 2.73 -16.63 10.40
CA GLU A 240 3.97 -15.95 10.80
C GLU A 240 5.17 -16.41 9.96
N ALA A 241 5.26 -17.72 9.69
CA ALA A 241 6.34 -18.27 8.86
C ALA A 241 6.26 -17.76 7.41
N TRP A 242 5.03 -17.65 6.86
CA TRP A 242 4.82 -17.06 5.55
C TRP A 242 5.20 -15.57 5.51
N PHE A 243 4.76 -14.77 6.48
CA PHE A 243 5.08 -13.36 6.57
C PHE A 243 6.59 -13.14 6.73
N ASP A 244 7.27 -13.97 7.54
CA ASP A 244 8.72 -13.94 7.66
C ASP A 244 9.42 -14.26 6.34
N ARG A 245 8.97 -15.28 5.62
CA ARG A 245 9.50 -15.63 4.30
C ARG A 245 9.34 -14.47 3.31
N GLN A 246 8.16 -13.87 3.24
CA GLN A 246 7.88 -12.72 2.38
C GLN A 246 8.82 -11.55 2.71
N MET A 247 8.89 -11.16 3.98
CA MET A 247 9.73 -10.05 4.41
C MET A 247 11.22 -10.35 4.24
N GLN A 248 11.66 -11.59 4.49
CA GLN A 248 13.04 -12.02 4.26
C GLN A 248 13.43 -11.97 2.77
N ALA A 249 12.55 -12.38 1.88
CA ALA A 249 12.77 -12.31 0.44
C ALA A 249 12.88 -10.84 -0.05
N LEU A 250 12.08 -9.94 0.56
CA LEU A 250 12.07 -8.50 0.22
C LEU A 250 13.16 -7.68 0.94
N ARG A 251 14.01 -8.28 1.74
CA ARG A 251 15.08 -7.57 2.48
C ARG A 251 16.05 -6.71 1.64
N PRO A 252 16.27 -6.96 0.32
CA PRO A 252 17.10 -6.06 -0.50
C PRO A 252 16.47 -4.69 -0.74
N PHE A 253 15.18 -4.52 -0.46
CA PHE A 253 14.40 -3.33 -0.79
C PHE A 253 13.99 -2.55 0.47
N GLN A 254 13.66 -1.29 0.28
CA GLN A 254 12.94 -0.49 1.28
C GLN A 254 11.45 -0.82 1.14
N VAL A 255 10.90 -1.47 2.18
CA VAL A 255 9.53 -1.99 2.13
C VAL A 255 8.55 -1.01 2.79
N THR A 256 7.50 -0.62 2.06
CA THR A 256 6.29 -0.03 2.62
C THR A 256 5.28 -1.14 2.81
N LEU A 257 4.94 -1.43 4.06
CA LEU A 257 4.10 -2.55 4.43
C LEU A 257 2.68 -2.10 4.73
N THR A 258 1.72 -2.54 3.92
CA THR A 258 0.29 -2.27 4.13
C THR A 258 -0.33 -3.36 4.99
N LEU A 259 -1.09 -2.96 6.00
CA LEU A 259 -1.89 -3.86 6.85
C LEU A 259 -3.37 -3.64 6.57
N CYS A 260 -4.10 -4.67 6.18
CA CYS A 260 -5.54 -4.57 5.89
C CYS A 260 -6.22 -5.94 5.96
N TYR A 261 -7.52 -5.95 5.66
CA TYR A 261 -8.42 -7.11 5.59
C TYR A 261 -8.82 -7.68 6.97
N THR A 262 -10.06 -7.42 7.33
CA THR A 262 -10.64 -7.87 8.59
C THR A 262 -10.81 -9.40 8.62
N PRO A 263 -10.32 -10.08 9.66
CA PRO A 263 -10.68 -11.48 9.90
C PRO A 263 -12.20 -11.63 10.01
N THR A 264 -12.77 -12.61 9.33
CA THR A 264 -14.24 -12.79 9.27
C THR A 264 -14.87 -12.95 10.67
N ALA A 265 -14.15 -13.54 11.61
CA ALA A 265 -14.59 -13.69 13.00
C ALA A 265 -14.62 -12.37 13.79
N LEU A 266 -13.92 -11.33 13.36
CA LEU A 266 -13.81 -10.03 14.03
C LEU A 266 -14.63 -8.93 13.35
N GLY A 267 -15.11 -9.15 12.14
CA GLY A 267 -15.94 -8.22 11.38
C GLY A 267 -17.37 -8.13 11.92
N VAL A 268 -18.04 -7.02 11.61
CA VAL A 268 -19.49 -6.88 11.80
C VAL A 268 -20.23 -7.93 10.98
N GLU A 269 -19.74 -8.16 9.76
CA GLU A 269 -20.17 -9.22 8.86
C GLU A 269 -18.97 -10.15 8.52
N PRO A 270 -19.21 -11.41 8.10
CA PRO A 270 -18.15 -12.36 7.79
C PRO A 270 -17.51 -12.10 6.42
N HIS A 271 -16.92 -10.92 6.24
CA HIS A 271 -16.26 -10.49 5.01
C HIS A 271 -15.00 -9.67 5.32
N TYR A 272 -13.93 -9.83 4.54
CA TYR A 272 -12.64 -9.14 4.76
C TYR A 272 -12.71 -7.61 4.66
N ALA A 273 -13.68 -7.06 3.93
CA ALA A 273 -13.93 -5.61 3.85
C ALA A 273 -14.88 -5.11 4.96
N SER A 274 -15.37 -5.99 5.85
CA SER A 274 -16.23 -5.59 6.95
C SER A 274 -15.47 -4.73 7.95
N PRO A 275 -16.04 -3.62 8.44
CA PRO A 275 -15.51 -2.97 9.64
C PRO A 275 -15.38 -3.96 10.79
N PRO A 276 -14.28 -3.94 11.55
CA PRO A 276 -14.19 -4.79 12.74
C PRO A 276 -15.10 -4.27 13.85
N ARG A 277 -15.65 -5.18 14.64
CA ARG A 277 -16.31 -4.86 15.90
C ARG A 277 -15.33 -4.19 16.88
N PRO A 278 -15.78 -3.53 17.97
CA PRO A 278 -14.89 -2.82 18.90
C PRO A 278 -13.70 -3.65 19.41
N GLU A 279 -13.93 -4.92 19.76
CA GLU A 279 -12.86 -5.85 20.14
C GLU A 279 -11.85 -6.09 19.00
N GLY A 280 -12.32 -6.13 17.76
CA GLY A 280 -11.47 -6.27 16.58
C GLY A 280 -10.57 -5.05 16.33
N GLN A 281 -11.00 -3.84 16.70
CA GLN A 281 -10.16 -2.65 16.59
C GLN A 281 -8.88 -2.76 17.45
N ALA A 282 -9.03 -3.27 18.69
CA ALA A 282 -7.89 -3.54 19.56
C ALA A 282 -6.96 -4.63 19.00
N GLU A 283 -7.55 -5.66 18.37
CA GLU A 283 -6.80 -6.73 17.72
C GLU A 283 -6.02 -6.24 16.49
N PHE A 284 -6.59 -5.34 15.67
CA PHE A 284 -5.86 -4.71 14.58
C PHE A 284 -4.68 -3.88 15.10
N ALA A 285 -4.88 -3.12 16.17
CA ALA A 285 -3.81 -2.35 16.80
C ALA A 285 -2.68 -3.28 17.33
N ARG A 286 -3.04 -4.45 17.88
CA ARG A 286 -2.08 -5.49 18.28
C ARG A 286 -1.31 -6.05 17.09
N PHE A 287 -1.99 -6.38 16.00
CA PHE A 287 -1.37 -6.85 14.76
C PHE A 287 -0.40 -5.81 14.17
N ALA A 288 -0.81 -4.54 14.14
CA ALA A 288 0.05 -3.46 13.65
C ALA A 288 1.32 -3.29 14.50
N ALA A 289 1.19 -3.33 15.82
CA ALA A 289 2.34 -3.28 16.72
C ALA A 289 3.25 -4.51 16.58
N TRP A 290 2.68 -5.71 16.43
CA TRP A 290 3.42 -6.94 16.17
C TRP A 290 4.24 -6.85 14.88
N ALA A 291 3.64 -6.41 13.77
CA ALA A 291 4.33 -6.23 12.50
C ALA A 291 5.46 -5.19 12.60
N ALA A 292 5.21 -4.07 13.27
CA ALA A 292 6.21 -3.04 13.51
C ALA A 292 7.39 -3.54 14.36
N GLN A 293 7.13 -4.28 15.44
CA GLN A 293 8.18 -4.85 16.29
C GLN A 293 9.04 -5.86 15.54
N ARG A 294 8.39 -6.71 14.72
CA ARG A 294 9.04 -7.83 14.04
C ARG A 294 9.89 -7.38 12.85
N TYR A 295 9.43 -6.38 12.09
CA TYR A 295 10.02 -6.04 10.79
C TYR A 295 10.67 -4.66 10.73
N ALA A 296 10.36 -3.72 11.63
CA ALA A 296 11.06 -2.45 11.64
C ALA A 296 12.45 -2.58 12.32
N PRO A 297 13.48 -1.90 11.79
CA PRO A 297 14.79 -1.88 12.42
C PRO A 297 14.66 -1.30 13.84
N VAL A 298 15.36 -1.91 14.79
CA VAL A 298 15.55 -1.29 16.09
C VAL A 298 16.49 -0.10 15.88
N ALA A 299 16.07 1.12 16.22
CA ALA A 299 16.99 2.24 16.25
C ALA A 299 18.20 1.81 17.11
N PRO A 300 19.45 2.01 16.65
CA PRO A 300 20.60 1.76 17.52
C PRO A 300 20.36 2.51 18.82
N ALA A 301 20.40 1.79 19.94
CA ALA A 301 20.35 2.44 21.24
C ALA A 301 21.37 3.59 21.17
N LEU A 302 20.98 4.80 21.56
CA LEU A 302 21.87 5.95 21.69
C LEU A 302 22.94 5.56 22.73
N GLY A 303 23.85 4.70 22.29
CA GLY A 303 25.06 4.34 23.02
C GLY A 303 25.96 5.56 23.01
N SER A 304 26.10 6.17 24.19
CA SER A 304 27.06 7.16 24.55
C SER A 304 28.04 7.51 23.41
N LEU A 305 27.83 8.63 22.76
CA LEU A 305 28.91 9.39 22.14
C LEU A 305 29.90 9.71 23.29
N ARG A 306 30.88 8.85 23.49
CA ARG A 306 32.08 9.24 24.27
C ARG A 306 32.63 10.47 23.57
N ALA A 307 32.62 11.57 24.27
CA ALA A 307 33.30 12.79 23.87
C ALA A 307 34.67 12.41 23.32
N LEU A 308 34.96 12.71 22.07
CA LEU A 308 36.31 12.73 21.55
C LEU A 308 37.03 13.86 22.32
N GLU A 309 37.94 13.49 23.22
CA GLU A 309 38.85 14.44 23.85
C GLU A 309 39.67 15.14 22.74
N PRO A 310 39.87 16.44 22.84
CA PRO A 310 40.68 17.15 21.85
C PRO A 310 42.12 16.67 22.00
N VAL A 311 42.72 16.17 20.93
CA VAL A 311 44.17 15.91 20.84
C VAL A 311 44.86 17.23 20.92
N ARG A 312 45.76 17.33 21.92
CA ARG A 312 46.68 18.46 22.14
C ARG A 312 47.76 18.50 21.06
#